data_84c88cf6aa1fd706064f0d70af08f5a3
#
_entry.id   84c88cf6aa1fd706064f0d70af08f5a3
#
_cell.length_a   1.000
_cell.length_b   1.000
_cell.length_c   1.000
_cell.angle_alpha   90.00
_cell.angle_beta   90.00
_cell.angle_gamma   90.00
#
_symmetry.space_group_name_H-M   'P 1'
#
loop_
_entity.id
_entity.type
_entity.pdbx_description
1 polymer ?
#
loop_
_entity_poly.entity_id
_entity_poly.type
_entity_poly.pdbx_seq_one_letter_code
_entity_poly.pdbx_strand_id
1 'polypeptide(L)'
;MKGDINMIETILAKCDERYEKPECGECLDCTYEENCPGDCEICLDYIYNQSHAPNGAPERKYDCVHMADVYACKYSYRYTSEIIYALKRCKDLWNVNNLKVLSFGCGPCTDLFAIDYLHESGKLKYQNIEYRGVDYSEAVWRYIHRDIKQFENQSRKIHFYYRDACELITEIEKGNWVPNLIVFQYVFSDMQKHTSLQSINYFMDTFAKYYNQKIGSNTYIILNDINLGIGYGGGREYFDQLFMKLEGAIARKGRFCNDNSKSEYYPRGYIYGEGSDGEFPDNTNFFDISNCSEYSPFDTCASAQMLIKKR
;
A
#
# COMPACT_ATOMS: atom_id res chain seq x y z
N MET A 1 31.18 11.99 4.54
CA MET A 1 29.76 11.87 4.85
C MET A 1 29.35 10.48 4.38
N LYS A 2 28.97 9.57 5.30
CA LYS A 2 28.31 8.31 4.87
C LYS A 2 26.96 8.76 4.33
N GLY A 3 26.72 8.57 3.04
CA GLY A 3 25.41 8.78 2.48
C GLY A 3 24.41 7.93 3.28
N ASP A 4 23.41 8.57 3.85
CA ASP A 4 22.35 7.87 4.55
C ASP A 4 21.71 6.94 3.53
N ILE A 5 21.76 5.65 3.81
CA ILE A 5 21.26 4.60 2.90
C ILE A 5 19.73 4.69 2.94
N ASN A 6 19.14 5.16 1.86
CA ASN A 6 17.69 5.25 1.72
C ASN A 6 17.07 3.84 1.78
N MET A 7 16.06 3.66 2.63
CA MET A 7 15.43 2.36 2.86
C MET A 7 14.88 1.77 1.55
N ILE A 8 14.13 2.55 0.77
CA ILE A 8 13.51 2.06 -0.47
C ILE A 8 14.59 1.57 -1.46
N GLU A 9 15.67 2.34 -1.68
CA GLU A 9 16.74 1.95 -2.60
C GLU A 9 17.44 0.65 -2.16
N THR A 10 17.68 0.53 -0.86
CA THR A 10 18.31 -0.68 -0.30
C THR A 10 17.42 -1.91 -0.47
N ILE A 11 16.13 -1.77 -0.20
CA ILE A 11 15.20 -2.90 -0.30
C ILE A 11 15.00 -3.30 -1.76
N LEU A 12 14.84 -2.32 -2.67
CA LEU A 12 14.66 -2.64 -4.09
C LEU A 12 15.90 -3.24 -4.71
N ALA A 13 17.11 -2.79 -4.35
CA ALA A 13 18.34 -3.41 -4.80
C ALA A 13 18.42 -4.90 -4.40
N LYS A 14 17.99 -5.23 -3.19
CA LYS A 14 17.91 -6.63 -2.74
C LYS A 14 16.83 -7.45 -3.46
N CYS A 15 15.69 -6.83 -3.77
CA CYS A 15 14.64 -7.46 -4.56
C CYS A 15 15.15 -7.76 -5.98
N ASP A 16 15.80 -6.80 -6.61
CA ASP A 16 16.38 -6.91 -7.93
C ASP A 16 17.46 -8.01 -7.99
N GLU A 17 18.36 -8.05 -7.00
CA GLU A 17 19.36 -9.11 -6.88
C GLU A 17 18.75 -10.51 -6.75
N ARG A 18 17.65 -10.65 -5.99
CA ARG A 18 16.94 -11.93 -5.85
C ARG A 18 16.21 -12.32 -7.12
N TYR A 19 15.66 -11.34 -7.83
CA TYR A 19 14.93 -11.55 -9.07
C TYR A 19 15.86 -11.94 -10.22
N GLU A 20 17.06 -11.33 -10.34
CA GLU A 20 18.04 -11.65 -11.36
C GLU A 20 18.57 -13.10 -11.26
N LYS A 21 18.41 -13.72 -10.10
CA LYS A 21 18.87 -15.09 -9.84
C LYS A 21 17.75 -16.07 -9.47
N PRO A 22 16.55 -15.98 -10.09
CA PRO A 22 15.48 -16.87 -9.69
C PRO A 22 15.75 -18.28 -10.20
N GLU A 23 16.03 -19.19 -9.29
CA GLU A 23 15.87 -20.60 -9.55
C GLU A 23 14.39 -20.93 -9.35
N CYS A 24 13.57 -20.68 -10.37
CA CYS A 24 12.11 -20.91 -10.33
C CYS A 24 11.73 -22.36 -10.02
N GLY A 25 12.65 -23.30 -9.98
CA GLY A 25 12.46 -24.67 -9.50
C GLY A 25 12.51 -24.82 -7.98
N GLU A 26 12.89 -23.78 -7.25
CA GLU A 26 13.03 -23.79 -5.78
C GLU A 26 11.92 -23.03 -5.03
N CYS A 27 10.90 -22.55 -5.72
CA CYS A 27 9.74 -21.95 -5.08
C CYS A 27 8.88 -23.01 -4.39
N LEU A 28 9.34 -23.53 -3.25
CA LEU A 28 8.71 -24.59 -2.47
C LEU A 28 7.27 -24.27 -2.01
N ASP A 29 6.90 -23.01 -2.03
CA ASP A 29 5.58 -22.53 -1.60
C ASP A 29 4.69 -22.04 -2.76
N CYS A 30 5.12 -22.24 -4.02
CA CYS A 30 4.35 -21.80 -5.17
C CYS A 30 3.29 -22.83 -5.55
N THR A 31 2.04 -22.47 -5.45
CA THR A 31 0.92 -23.35 -5.85
C THR A 31 0.73 -23.45 -7.37
N TYR A 32 1.57 -22.73 -8.14
CA TYR A 32 1.47 -22.62 -9.60
C TYR A 32 2.46 -23.50 -10.35
N GLU A 33 3.16 -24.37 -9.66
CA GLU A 33 4.30 -25.19 -10.06
C GLU A 33 4.39 -25.53 -11.57
N GLU A 34 3.45 -26.37 -12.05
CA GLU A 34 3.43 -26.82 -13.45
C GLU A 34 3.08 -25.72 -14.46
N ASN A 35 2.47 -24.63 -14.00
CA ASN A 35 2.02 -23.51 -14.83
C ASN A 35 2.94 -22.31 -14.70
N CYS A 36 4.03 -22.41 -13.93
CA CYS A 36 4.98 -21.33 -13.77
C CYS A 36 5.64 -21.01 -15.13
N PRO A 37 5.55 -19.76 -15.62
CA PRO A 37 6.14 -19.40 -16.91
C PRO A 37 7.69 -19.34 -16.89
N GLY A 38 8.32 -19.54 -15.71
CA GLY A 38 9.76 -19.33 -15.53
C GLY A 38 10.19 -17.85 -15.57
N ASP A 39 9.24 -16.96 -15.69
CA ASP A 39 9.42 -15.51 -15.69
C ASP A 39 8.45 -14.88 -14.70
N CYS A 40 8.99 -14.23 -13.68
CA CYS A 40 8.19 -13.66 -12.60
C CYS A 40 7.40 -12.43 -13.02
N GLU A 41 7.81 -11.71 -14.06
CA GLU A 41 7.06 -10.58 -14.61
C GLU A 41 5.83 -11.08 -15.37
N ILE A 42 5.99 -12.12 -16.18
CA ILE A 42 4.86 -12.79 -16.85
C ILE A 42 3.92 -13.40 -15.79
N CYS A 43 4.49 -14.03 -14.77
CA CYS A 43 3.73 -14.61 -13.66
C CYS A 43 2.92 -13.55 -12.91
N LEU A 44 3.47 -12.36 -12.70
CA LEU A 44 2.78 -11.22 -12.11
C LEU A 44 1.66 -10.70 -13.02
N ASP A 45 1.87 -10.68 -14.35
CA ASP A 45 0.85 -10.28 -15.32
C ASP A 45 -0.40 -11.18 -15.24
N TYR A 46 -0.25 -12.46 -15.01
CA TYR A 46 -1.38 -13.39 -14.87
C TYR A 46 -2.33 -13.04 -13.70
N ILE A 47 -1.86 -12.35 -12.68
CA ILE A 47 -2.72 -11.85 -11.59
C ILE A 47 -3.67 -10.76 -12.09
N TYR A 48 -3.17 -9.91 -12.99
CA TYR A 48 -3.96 -8.80 -13.54
C TYR A 48 -4.77 -9.20 -14.76
N ASN A 49 -4.24 -10.12 -15.55
CA ASN A 49 -4.76 -10.54 -16.84
C ASN A 49 -4.84 -12.06 -16.93
N GLN A 50 -5.80 -12.67 -16.22
CA GLN A 50 -5.97 -14.12 -16.20
C GLN A 50 -6.12 -14.75 -17.61
N SER A 51 -6.60 -13.97 -18.59
CA SER A 51 -6.70 -14.41 -19.98
C SER A 51 -5.34 -14.63 -20.67
N HIS A 52 -4.24 -14.14 -20.11
CA HIS A 52 -2.89 -14.38 -20.58
C HIS A 52 -2.29 -15.68 -20.03
N ALA A 53 -2.89 -16.23 -18.99
CA ALA A 53 -2.43 -17.50 -18.42
C ALA A 53 -2.75 -18.67 -19.38
N PRO A 54 -2.02 -19.79 -19.29
CA PRO A 54 -2.30 -21.00 -20.07
C PRO A 54 -3.74 -21.45 -19.89
N ASN A 55 -4.35 -21.98 -20.98
CA ASN A 55 -5.70 -22.49 -20.93
C ASN A 55 -5.85 -23.60 -19.87
N GLY A 56 -6.81 -23.42 -18.97
CA GLY A 56 -7.05 -24.36 -17.87
C GLY A 56 -6.15 -24.18 -16.65
N ALA A 57 -5.22 -23.22 -16.67
CA ALA A 57 -4.43 -22.86 -15.50
C ALA A 57 -5.33 -22.33 -14.37
N PRO A 58 -5.03 -22.64 -13.10
CA PRO A 58 -5.74 -22.07 -11.97
C PRO A 58 -5.55 -20.55 -11.91
N GLU A 59 -6.44 -19.87 -11.19
CA GLU A 59 -6.30 -18.44 -10.95
C GLU A 59 -4.97 -18.14 -10.24
N ARG A 60 -4.19 -17.21 -10.82
CA ARG A 60 -2.92 -16.80 -10.25
C ARG A 60 -3.11 -15.88 -9.04
N LYS A 61 -2.46 -16.22 -7.94
CA LYS A 61 -2.52 -15.46 -6.68
C LYS A 61 -1.12 -14.95 -6.29
N TYR A 62 -1.08 -14.04 -5.34
CA TYR A 62 0.17 -13.60 -4.71
C TYR A 62 0.65 -14.69 -3.74
N ASP A 63 1.47 -15.62 -4.23
CA ASP A 63 1.99 -16.75 -3.45
C ASP A 63 3.47 -17.11 -3.76
N CYS A 64 4.16 -16.25 -4.51
CA CYS A 64 5.55 -16.44 -4.89
C CYS A 64 6.43 -15.27 -4.44
N VAL A 65 7.52 -15.56 -3.75
CA VAL A 65 8.49 -14.56 -3.24
C VAL A 65 9.19 -13.81 -4.36
N HIS A 66 9.55 -14.48 -5.47
CA HIS A 66 10.23 -13.83 -6.60
C HIS A 66 9.28 -12.89 -7.35
N MET A 67 8.02 -13.28 -7.50
CA MET A 67 7.00 -12.39 -8.03
C MET A 67 6.78 -11.17 -7.12
N ALA A 68 6.87 -11.34 -5.80
CA ALA A 68 6.81 -10.24 -4.84
C ALA A 68 8.02 -9.29 -4.99
N ASP A 69 9.21 -9.81 -5.27
CA ASP A 69 10.40 -9.00 -5.55
C ASP A 69 10.21 -8.16 -6.83
N VAL A 70 9.70 -8.76 -7.91
CA VAL A 70 9.35 -8.02 -9.14
C VAL A 70 8.27 -6.97 -8.88
N TYR A 71 7.22 -7.34 -8.14
CA TYR A 71 6.17 -6.40 -7.75
C TYR A 71 6.75 -5.20 -7.00
N ALA A 72 7.64 -5.45 -6.04
CA ALA A 72 8.26 -4.38 -5.26
C ALA A 72 9.09 -3.46 -6.17
N CYS A 73 9.96 -4.01 -7.02
CA CYS A 73 10.74 -3.24 -7.98
C CYS A 73 9.85 -2.40 -8.90
N LYS A 74 8.80 -3.01 -9.45
CA LYS A 74 7.93 -2.39 -10.46
C LYS A 74 7.04 -1.27 -9.91
N TYR A 75 6.56 -1.40 -8.66
CA TYR A 75 5.49 -0.54 -8.16
C TYR A 75 5.87 0.35 -6.97
N SER A 76 6.94 0.03 -6.23
CA SER A 76 7.19 0.71 -4.95
C SER A 76 7.41 2.21 -5.09
N TYR A 77 8.13 2.68 -6.07
CA TYR A 77 8.34 4.13 -6.25
C TYR A 77 7.03 4.88 -6.48
N ARG A 78 6.20 4.34 -7.37
CA ARG A 78 4.89 4.92 -7.66
C ARG A 78 4.02 4.96 -6.41
N TYR A 79 3.87 3.84 -5.75
CA TYR A 79 2.98 3.72 -4.60
C TYR A 79 3.50 4.51 -3.39
N THR A 80 4.81 4.57 -3.21
CA THR A 80 5.44 5.43 -2.21
C THR A 80 5.17 6.92 -2.51
N SER A 81 5.24 7.34 -3.78
CA SER A 81 4.94 8.72 -4.19
C SER A 81 3.51 9.13 -3.84
N GLU A 82 2.55 8.23 -4.03
CA GLU A 82 1.14 8.48 -3.68
C GLU A 82 0.97 8.71 -2.17
N ILE A 83 1.65 7.94 -1.33
CA ILE A 83 1.61 8.11 0.12
C ILE A 83 2.37 9.37 0.55
N ILE A 84 3.51 9.70 -0.06
CA ILE A 84 4.22 10.97 0.19
C ILE A 84 3.28 12.16 -0.06
N TYR A 85 2.50 12.09 -1.14
CA TYR A 85 1.53 13.13 -1.47
C TYR A 85 0.50 13.34 -0.35
N ALA A 86 -0.06 12.26 0.19
CA ALA A 86 -0.99 12.32 1.32
C ALA A 86 -0.31 12.84 2.60
N LEU A 87 0.86 12.31 2.94
CA LEU A 87 1.60 12.66 4.17
C LEU A 87 1.99 14.14 4.20
N LYS A 88 2.29 14.75 3.04
CA LYS A 88 2.53 16.19 2.94
C LYS A 88 1.33 17.05 3.36
N ARG A 89 0.14 16.47 3.46
CA ARG A 89 -1.10 17.12 3.91
C ARG A 89 -1.45 16.84 5.37
N CYS A 90 -0.81 15.83 5.96
CA CYS A 90 -0.99 15.46 7.37
C CYS A 90 -0.16 16.33 8.31
N LYS A 91 -0.42 17.65 8.30
CA LYS A 91 0.44 18.64 8.97
C LYS A 91 0.65 18.38 10.46
N ASP A 92 -0.35 17.82 11.14
CA ASP A 92 -0.26 17.50 12.57
C ASP A 92 0.73 16.35 12.86
N LEU A 93 1.06 15.55 11.84
CA LEU A 93 2.06 14.49 11.96
C LEU A 93 3.49 14.98 11.74
N TRP A 94 3.68 16.19 11.21
CA TRP A 94 5.02 16.66 10.81
C TRP A 94 6.01 16.81 11.99
N ASN A 95 5.51 17.00 13.20
CA ASN A 95 6.32 17.19 14.40
C ASN A 95 5.73 16.38 15.56
N VAL A 96 5.68 15.07 15.42
CA VAL A 96 5.21 14.17 16.49
C VAL A 96 6.39 13.49 17.20
N ASN A 97 6.34 13.35 18.51
CA ASN A 97 7.38 12.62 19.20
C ASN A 97 7.35 11.11 18.89
N ASN A 98 6.15 10.55 18.86
CA ASN A 98 5.94 9.12 18.62
C ASN A 98 4.96 8.93 17.47
N LEU A 99 5.47 8.49 16.33
CA LEU A 99 4.66 8.14 15.18
C LEU A 99 4.25 6.65 15.28
N LYS A 100 2.96 6.39 15.39
CA LYS A 100 2.39 5.04 15.44
C LYS A 100 1.60 4.78 14.19
N VAL A 101 2.02 3.81 13.39
CA VAL A 101 1.47 3.50 12.09
C VAL A 101 0.82 2.13 12.12
N LEU A 102 -0.41 2.04 11.59
CA LEU A 102 -1.10 0.79 11.31
C LEU A 102 -1.36 0.73 9.79
N SER A 103 -0.72 -0.22 9.12
CA SER A 103 -0.83 -0.42 7.68
C SER A 103 -1.55 -1.72 7.38
N PHE A 104 -2.66 -1.67 6.67
CA PHE A 104 -3.42 -2.84 6.23
C PHE A 104 -3.06 -3.19 4.79
N GLY A 105 -2.86 -4.49 4.51
CA GLY A 105 -2.35 -4.95 3.22
C GLY A 105 -0.99 -4.32 2.94
N CYS A 106 -0.08 -4.37 3.91
CA CYS A 106 1.17 -3.59 3.86
C CYS A 106 2.09 -3.99 2.69
N GLY A 107 1.94 -5.20 2.15
CA GLY A 107 2.73 -5.66 1.01
C GLY A 107 4.21 -5.33 1.14
N PRO A 108 4.83 -4.67 0.16
CA PRO A 108 6.24 -4.27 0.22
C PRO A 108 6.51 -3.06 1.15
N CYS A 109 5.51 -2.57 1.89
CA CYS A 109 5.61 -1.45 2.85
C CYS A 109 5.93 -0.09 2.19
N THR A 110 5.28 0.21 1.10
CA THR A 110 5.48 1.47 0.37
C THR A 110 5.12 2.72 1.18
N ASP A 111 4.23 2.58 2.14
CA ASP A 111 3.90 3.61 3.12
C ASP A 111 5.04 3.83 4.14
N LEU A 112 5.71 2.78 4.58
CA LEU A 112 6.90 2.91 5.43
C LEU A 112 8.05 3.57 4.67
N PHE A 113 8.23 3.25 3.38
CA PHE A 113 9.21 3.93 2.53
C PHE A 113 8.90 5.42 2.40
N ALA A 114 7.62 5.78 2.27
CA ALA A 114 7.20 7.18 2.21
C ALA A 114 7.51 7.94 3.51
N ILE A 115 7.27 7.31 4.65
CA ILE A 115 7.56 7.86 5.97
C ILE A 115 9.06 8.04 6.15
N ASP A 116 9.85 7.04 5.80
CA ASP A 116 11.31 7.07 5.89
C ASP A 116 11.89 8.19 5.02
N TYR A 117 11.49 8.26 3.76
CA TYR A 117 11.90 9.32 2.83
C TYR A 117 11.59 10.73 3.35
N LEU A 118 10.39 10.94 3.88
CA LEU A 118 10.01 12.25 4.43
C LEU A 118 10.75 12.57 5.73
N HIS A 119 11.11 11.56 6.51
CA HIS A 119 11.93 11.72 7.71
C HIS A 119 13.37 12.11 7.37
N GLU A 120 14.01 11.38 6.47
CA GLU A 120 15.36 11.65 5.96
C GLU A 120 15.46 13.07 5.35
N SER A 121 14.42 13.48 4.60
CA SER A 121 14.34 14.84 4.04
C SER A 121 14.01 15.94 5.07
N GLY A 122 13.86 15.60 6.35
CA GLY A 122 13.54 16.52 7.44
C GLY A 122 12.13 17.12 7.39
N LYS A 123 11.25 16.61 6.53
CA LYS A 123 9.86 17.07 6.40
C LYS A 123 8.92 16.45 7.42
N LEU A 124 9.16 15.20 7.79
CA LEU A 124 8.43 14.48 8.83
C LEU A 124 9.39 14.23 10.00
N LYS A 125 9.14 14.90 11.13
CA LYS A 125 10.03 14.83 12.28
C LYS A 125 9.37 14.06 13.39
N TYR A 126 9.92 12.89 13.70
CA TYR A 126 9.55 12.09 14.87
C TYR A 126 10.81 11.66 15.62
N GLN A 127 10.67 11.41 16.93
CA GLN A 127 11.75 10.83 17.72
C GLN A 127 11.71 9.30 17.68
N ASN A 128 10.50 8.75 17.70
CA ASN A 128 10.27 7.33 17.64
C ASN A 128 9.18 7.00 16.62
N ILE A 129 9.34 5.86 15.95
CA ILE A 129 8.29 5.27 15.12
C ILE A 129 8.01 3.83 15.56
N GLU A 130 6.74 3.48 15.66
CA GLU A 130 6.28 2.10 15.76
C GLU A 130 5.36 1.80 14.58
N TYR A 131 5.85 1.00 13.65
CA TYR A 131 5.12 0.54 12.48
C TYR A 131 4.56 -0.85 12.70
N ARG A 132 3.27 -1.02 12.45
CA ARG A 132 2.57 -2.30 12.46
C ARG A 132 1.97 -2.55 11.09
N GLY A 133 2.62 -3.42 10.32
CA GLY A 133 2.13 -3.88 9.03
C GLY A 133 1.31 -5.15 9.19
N VAL A 134 0.16 -5.19 8.53
CA VAL A 134 -0.74 -6.35 8.49
C VAL A 134 -0.83 -6.83 7.06
N ASP A 135 -0.58 -8.11 6.84
CA ASP A 135 -0.79 -8.74 5.55
C ASP A 135 -1.29 -10.17 5.76
N TYR A 136 -1.92 -10.74 4.74
CA TYR A 136 -2.45 -12.09 4.86
C TYR A 136 -1.36 -13.15 4.64
N SER A 137 -0.39 -12.88 3.78
CA SER A 137 0.59 -13.87 3.32
C SER A 137 2.01 -13.61 3.80
N GLU A 138 2.46 -14.36 4.80
CA GLU A 138 3.86 -14.40 5.19
C GLU A 138 4.73 -14.96 4.06
N ALA A 139 4.27 -16.02 3.40
CA ALA A 139 5.02 -16.73 2.38
C ALA A 139 5.51 -15.80 1.26
N VAL A 140 4.70 -14.83 0.87
CA VAL A 140 5.00 -13.88 -0.21
C VAL A 140 6.00 -12.82 0.23
N TRP A 141 5.73 -12.17 1.36
CA TRP A 141 6.46 -10.96 1.76
C TRP A 141 7.66 -11.21 2.69
N ARG A 142 7.89 -12.45 3.13
CA ARG A 142 8.88 -12.80 4.16
C ARG A 142 10.29 -12.27 3.91
N TYR A 143 10.76 -12.27 2.68
CA TYR A 143 12.11 -11.78 2.39
C TYR A 143 12.19 -10.26 2.42
N ILE A 144 11.22 -9.58 1.82
CA ILE A 144 11.13 -8.12 1.86
C ILE A 144 10.98 -7.65 3.31
N HIS A 145 10.07 -8.25 4.05
CA HIS A 145 9.83 -7.88 5.46
C HIS A 145 11.05 -8.19 6.34
N ARG A 146 11.75 -9.30 6.11
CA ARG A 146 13.01 -9.60 6.80
C ARG A 146 14.07 -8.53 6.52
N ASP A 147 14.18 -8.08 5.29
CA ASP A 147 15.13 -7.05 4.90
C ASP A 147 14.75 -5.68 5.50
N ILE A 148 13.47 -5.34 5.51
CA ILE A 148 12.95 -4.14 6.19
C ILE A 148 13.22 -4.18 7.70
N LYS A 149 13.11 -5.35 8.34
CA LYS A 149 13.41 -5.53 9.76
C LYS A 149 14.86 -5.19 10.11
N GLN A 150 15.79 -5.21 9.17
CA GLN A 150 17.19 -4.80 9.41
C GLN A 150 17.34 -3.30 9.70
N PHE A 151 16.32 -2.49 9.40
CA PHE A 151 16.28 -1.07 9.73
C PHE A 151 15.74 -0.79 11.15
N GLU A 152 15.38 -1.82 11.91
CA GLU A 152 14.98 -1.64 13.32
C GLU A 152 16.15 -1.13 14.15
N ASN A 153 15.82 -0.25 15.10
CA ASN A 153 16.74 0.27 16.09
C ASN A 153 15.98 0.73 17.35
N GLN A 154 16.63 1.41 18.26
CA GLN A 154 15.98 1.86 19.49
C GLN A 154 14.81 2.82 19.29
N SER A 155 14.86 3.65 18.23
CA SER A 155 13.83 4.62 17.88
C SER A 155 12.87 4.14 16.81
N ARG A 156 13.17 3.03 16.14
CA ARG A 156 12.35 2.46 15.04
C ARG A 156 11.99 1.02 15.37
N LYS A 157 10.72 0.77 15.62
CA LYS A 157 10.16 -0.57 15.84
C LYS A 157 9.25 -0.94 14.67
N ILE A 158 9.41 -2.15 14.13
CA ILE A 158 8.67 -2.64 12.97
C ILE A 158 8.11 -4.01 13.32
N HIS A 159 6.79 -4.16 13.24
CA HIS A 159 6.10 -5.42 13.53
C HIS A 159 5.26 -5.82 12.32
N PHE A 160 5.35 -7.08 11.92
CA PHE A 160 4.52 -7.66 10.88
C PHE A 160 3.59 -8.70 11.47
N TYR A 161 2.32 -8.65 11.05
CA TYR A 161 1.27 -9.56 11.47
C TYR A 161 0.68 -10.21 10.22
N TYR A 162 0.86 -11.53 10.10
CA TYR A 162 0.36 -12.32 8.97
C TYR A 162 -0.92 -13.03 9.37
N ARG A 163 -2.02 -12.32 9.27
CA ARG A 163 -3.34 -12.83 9.66
C ARG A 163 -4.47 -11.96 9.16
N ASP A 164 -5.69 -12.41 9.40
CA ASP A 164 -6.88 -11.63 9.10
C ASP A 164 -6.88 -10.27 9.83
N ALA A 165 -7.22 -9.22 9.09
CA ALA A 165 -7.20 -7.85 9.58
C ALA A 165 -8.24 -7.61 10.69
N CYS A 166 -9.41 -8.26 10.62
CA CYS A 166 -10.47 -8.13 11.64
C CYS A 166 -10.05 -8.77 12.96
N GLU A 167 -9.33 -9.89 12.91
CA GLU A 167 -8.78 -10.51 14.11
C GLU A 167 -7.77 -9.59 14.79
N LEU A 168 -6.86 -8.98 14.01
CA LEU A 168 -5.91 -8.04 14.55
C LEU A 168 -6.58 -6.80 15.14
N ILE A 169 -7.56 -6.22 14.45
CA ILE A 169 -8.32 -5.07 14.95
C ILE A 169 -8.95 -5.41 16.31
N THR A 170 -9.55 -6.59 16.42
CA THR A 170 -10.18 -7.05 17.67
C THR A 170 -9.17 -7.21 18.81
N GLU A 171 -7.93 -7.60 18.50
CA GLU A 171 -6.86 -7.68 19.49
C GLU A 171 -6.35 -6.30 19.92
N ILE A 172 -6.09 -5.42 18.95
CA ILE A 172 -5.63 -4.05 19.21
C ILE A 172 -6.68 -3.29 20.02
N GLU A 173 -7.98 -3.50 19.76
CA GLU A 173 -9.10 -2.88 20.50
C GLU A 173 -9.02 -3.17 21.99
N LYS A 174 -8.53 -4.33 22.39
CA LYS A 174 -8.39 -4.70 23.82
C LYS A 174 -7.20 -4.03 24.49
N GLY A 175 -6.25 -3.53 23.71
CA GLY A 175 -5.03 -2.90 24.21
C GLY A 175 -5.14 -1.37 24.32
N ASN A 176 -4.01 -0.78 24.73
CA ASN A 176 -3.84 0.67 24.85
C ASN A 176 -3.04 1.28 23.70
N TRP A 177 -2.69 0.49 22.68
CA TRP A 177 -1.98 0.99 21.53
C TRP A 177 -2.97 1.60 20.54
N VAL A 178 -2.76 2.87 20.23
CA VAL A 178 -3.60 3.61 19.28
C VAL A 178 -2.69 4.24 18.23
N PRO A 179 -2.93 3.98 16.93
CA PRO A 179 -2.18 4.62 15.85
C PRO A 179 -2.58 6.09 15.70
N ASN A 180 -1.67 6.91 15.21
CA ASN A 180 -1.95 8.25 14.73
C ASN A 180 -1.88 8.36 13.20
N LEU A 181 -1.47 7.27 12.54
CA LEU A 181 -1.57 7.11 11.09
C LEU A 181 -2.06 5.70 10.77
N ILE A 182 -3.09 5.61 9.92
CA ILE A 182 -3.62 4.35 9.41
C ILE A 182 -3.56 4.41 7.88
N VAL A 183 -3.07 3.36 7.24
CA VAL A 183 -2.91 3.32 5.78
C VAL A 183 -3.63 2.10 5.21
N PHE A 184 -4.39 2.34 4.14
CA PHE A 184 -4.96 1.34 3.25
C PHE A 184 -4.51 1.69 1.84
N GLN A 185 -3.60 0.93 1.30
CA GLN A 185 -3.12 1.15 -0.06
C GLN A 185 -3.37 -0.08 -0.91
N TYR A 186 -4.25 0.05 -1.90
CA TYR A 186 -4.70 -1.02 -2.80
C TYR A 186 -5.38 -2.21 -2.11
N VAL A 187 -5.95 -1.99 -0.93
CA VAL A 187 -6.58 -3.03 -0.11
C VAL A 187 -7.97 -3.39 -0.63
N PHE A 188 -8.80 -2.41 -0.93
CA PHE A 188 -10.18 -2.67 -1.33
C PHE A 188 -10.29 -3.29 -2.71
N SER A 189 -9.46 -2.88 -3.67
CA SER A 189 -9.40 -3.50 -5.00
C SER A 189 -8.91 -4.94 -4.91
N ASP A 190 -7.95 -5.23 -4.03
CA ASP A 190 -7.47 -6.58 -3.79
C ASP A 190 -8.53 -7.45 -3.10
N MET A 191 -9.14 -6.93 -2.03
CA MET A 191 -10.26 -7.62 -1.37
C MET A 191 -11.41 -7.93 -2.35
N GLN A 192 -11.74 -7.00 -3.25
CA GLN A 192 -12.79 -7.20 -4.24
C GLN A 192 -12.49 -8.36 -5.19
N LYS A 193 -11.23 -8.57 -5.54
CA LYS A 193 -10.83 -9.68 -6.42
C LYS A 193 -10.86 -11.02 -5.70
N HIS A 194 -10.51 -11.04 -4.42
CA HIS A 194 -10.21 -12.29 -3.70
C HIS A 194 -11.19 -12.63 -2.58
N THR A 195 -12.15 -11.74 -2.27
CA THR A 195 -13.13 -11.97 -1.19
C THR A 195 -14.55 -11.66 -1.61
N SER A 196 -15.52 -12.00 -0.77
CA SER A 196 -16.92 -11.65 -0.99
C SER A 196 -17.22 -10.20 -0.55
N LEU A 197 -18.25 -9.60 -1.14
CA LEU A 197 -18.78 -8.31 -0.69
C LEU A 197 -19.16 -8.33 0.80
N GLN A 198 -19.66 -9.49 1.29
CA GLN A 198 -19.97 -9.66 2.71
C GLN A 198 -18.71 -9.52 3.58
N SER A 199 -17.60 -10.10 3.16
CA SER A 199 -16.31 -10.00 3.87
C SER A 199 -15.79 -8.56 3.89
N ILE A 200 -15.91 -7.84 2.78
CA ILE A 200 -15.52 -6.43 2.70
C ILE A 200 -16.39 -5.57 3.65
N ASN A 201 -17.70 -5.77 3.66
CA ASN A 201 -18.59 -5.08 4.56
C ASN A 201 -18.28 -5.38 6.03
N TYR A 202 -18.04 -6.65 6.36
CA TYR A 202 -17.64 -7.06 7.70
C TYR A 202 -16.34 -6.40 8.16
N PHE A 203 -15.35 -6.32 7.27
CA PHE A 203 -14.11 -5.62 7.53
C PHE A 203 -14.35 -4.12 7.79
N MET A 204 -15.12 -3.44 6.93
CA MET A 204 -15.45 -2.03 7.13
C MET A 204 -16.20 -1.76 8.43
N ASP A 205 -17.14 -2.64 8.80
CA ASP A 205 -17.90 -2.52 10.06
C ASP A 205 -17.00 -2.74 11.28
N THR A 206 -16.14 -3.74 11.24
CA THR A 206 -15.16 -4.02 12.30
C THR A 206 -14.19 -2.86 12.48
N PHE A 207 -13.65 -2.32 11.38
CA PHE A 207 -12.77 -1.17 11.42
C PHE A 207 -13.50 0.10 11.93
N ALA A 208 -14.71 0.37 11.46
CA ALA A 208 -15.48 1.52 11.89
C ALA A 208 -15.80 1.46 13.40
N LYS A 209 -16.15 0.29 13.91
CA LYS A 209 -16.33 0.09 15.36
C LYS A 209 -15.06 0.45 16.13
N TYR A 210 -13.93 -0.09 15.74
CA TYR A 210 -12.62 0.22 16.34
C TYR A 210 -12.33 1.72 16.27
N TYR A 211 -12.51 2.32 15.10
CA TYR A 211 -12.29 3.75 14.89
C TYR A 211 -13.14 4.59 15.83
N ASN A 212 -14.44 4.32 15.89
CA ASN A 212 -15.38 5.13 16.69
C ASN A 212 -15.08 5.02 18.18
N GLN A 213 -14.65 3.86 18.66
CA GLN A 213 -14.42 3.60 20.07
C GLN A 213 -13.01 3.96 20.58
N LYS A 214 -11.99 3.78 19.75
CA LYS A 214 -10.57 3.83 20.21
C LYS A 214 -9.73 4.92 19.57
N ILE A 215 -10.03 5.29 18.33
CA ILE A 215 -9.19 6.25 17.62
C ILE A 215 -9.41 7.65 18.19
N GLY A 216 -8.29 8.31 18.53
CA GLY A 216 -8.28 9.67 19.06
C GLY A 216 -8.34 10.76 17.98
N SER A 217 -8.58 11.99 18.42
CA SER A 217 -8.44 13.17 17.55
C SER A 217 -7.02 13.28 16.99
N ASN A 218 -6.88 13.89 15.83
CA ASN A 218 -5.63 14.03 15.09
C ASN A 218 -5.04 12.73 14.51
N THR A 219 -5.79 11.63 14.52
CA THR A 219 -5.42 10.46 13.73
C THR A 219 -5.81 10.68 12.28
N TYR A 220 -4.90 10.31 11.39
CA TYR A 220 -5.11 10.33 9.95
C TYR A 220 -5.31 8.92 9.42
N ILE A 221 -6.21 8.79 8.43
CA ILE A 221 -6.34 7.58 7.61
C ILE A 221 -6.07 7.98 6.17
N ILE A 222 -5.19 7.24 5.52
CA ILE A 222 -4.93 7.36 4.07
C ILE A 222 -5.59 6.15 3.41
N LEU A 223 -6.57 6.41 2.56
CA LEU A 223 -7.11 5.42 1.63
C LEU A 223 -6.58 5.75 0.25
N ASN A 224 -5.92 4.79 -0.40
CA ASN A 224 -5.35 4.96 -1.73
C ASN A 224 -5.59 3.68 -2.54
N ASP A 225 -6.26 3.77 -3.68
CA ASP A 225 -6.66 2.59 -4.45
C ASP A 225 -6.87 2.91 -5.93
N ILE A 226 -7.08 1.88 -6.73
CA ILE A 226 -7.34 2.00 -8.15
C ILE A 226 -8.52 2.96 -8.39
N ASN A 227 -8.30 3.95 -9.26
CA ASN A 227 -9.31 4.94 -9.63
C ASN A 227 -10.34 4.38 -10.62
N LEU A 228 -10.94 3.25 -10.27
CA LEU A 228 -12.02 2.60 -11.02
C LEU A 228 -13.18 2.30 -10.07
N GLY A 229 -14.39 2.20 -10.61
CA GLY A 229 -15.56 1.74 -9.87
C GLY A 229 -15.52 0.24 -9.56
N ILE A 230 -16.33 -0.19 -8.60
CA ILE A 230 -16.43 -1.58 -8.16
C ILE A 230 -16.66 -2.55 -9.34
N GLY A 231 -17.53 -2.20 -10.30
CA GLY A 231 -17.79 -3.04 -11.46
C GLY A 231 -16.60 -3.23 -12.43
N TYR A 232 -15.50 -2.51 -12.21
CA TYR A 232 -14.30 -2.54 -13.04
C TYR A 232 -13.05 -2.89 -12.23
N GLY A 233 -13.21 -3.53 -11.08
CA GLY A 233 -12.09 -3.98 -10.25
C GLY A 233 -11.41 -2.87 -9.44
N GLY A 234 -12.05 -1.71 -9.28
CA GLY A 234 -11.50 -0.60 -8.49
C GLY A 234 -11.99 -0.60 -7.05
N GLY A 235 -11.22 0.03 -6.17
CA GLY A 235 -11.51 0.12 -4.73
C GLY A 235 -12.09 1.45 -4.26
N ARG A 236 -12.06 2.48 -5.09
CA ARG A 236 -12.38 3.87 -4.69
C ARG A 236 -13.78 4.08 -4.11
N GLU A 237 -14.78 3.32 -4.56
CA GLU A 237 -16.16 3.49 -4.10
C GLU A 237 -16.37 2.98 -2.67
N TYR A 238 -15.50 2.11 -2.19
CA TYR A 238 -15.49 1.70 -0.79
C TYR A 238 -15.05 2.82 0.16
N PHE A 239 -14.33 3.83 -0.34
CA PHE A 239 -13.88 4.94 0.48
C PHE A 239 -15.04 5.72 1.08
N ASP A 240 -16.05 6.06 0.28
CA ASP A 240 -17.24 6.76 0.78
C ASP A 240 -18.07 5.87 1.69
N GLN A 241 -18.17 4.58 1.36
CA GLN A 241 -18.89 3.62 2.21
C GLN A 241 -18.23 3.50 3.59
N LEU A 242 -16.91 3.42 3.64
CA LEU A 242 -16.17 3.42 4.90
C LEU A 242 -16.31 4.76 5.62
N PHE A 243 -16.09 5.87 4.94
CA PHE A 243 -16.15 7.21 5.53
C PHE A 243 -17.49 7.49 6.21
N MET A 244 -18.61 7.10 5.60
CA MET A 244 -19.95 7.27 6.19
C MET A 244 -20.14 6.53 7.51
N LYS A 245 -19.31 5.53 7.83
CA LYS A 245 -19.35 4.77 9.08
C LYS A 245 -18.47 5.38 10.18
N LEU A 246 -17.62 6.38 9.86
CA LEU A 246 -16.64 6.95 10.77
C LEU A 246 -17.15 8.22 11.46
N GLU A 247 -17.42 8.13 12.74
CA GLU A 247 -17.94 9.24 13.54
C GLU A 247 -16.87 10.33 13.77
N GLY A 248 -17.28 11.59 13.63
CA GLY A 248 -16.41 12.75 13.84
C GLY A 248 -15.28 12.88 12.80
N ALA A 249 -15.36 12.15 11.70
CA ALA A 249 -14.38 12.21 10.62
C ALA A 249 -14.63 13.38 9.67
N ILE A 250 -13.56 13.96 9.15
CA ILE A 250 -13.57 14.85 7.99
C ILE A 250 -12.67 14.25 6.91
N ALA A 251 -13.03 14.45 5.65
CA ALA A 251 -12.27 13.88 4.54
C ALA A 251 -11.93 14.94 3.48
N ARG A 252 -10.79 14.72 2.83
CA ARG A 252 -10.39 15.35 1.59
C ARG A 252 -10.19 14.26 0.55
N LYS A 253 -10.70 14.47 -0.64
CA LYS A 253 -10.71 13.47 -1.71
C LYS A 253 -10.06 14.04 -2.95
N GLY A 254 -9.45 13.18 -3.73
CA GLY A 254 -8.94 13.53 -5.04
C GLY A 254 -8.47 12.29 -5.79
N ARG A 255 -7.99 12.52 -7.00
CA ARG A 255 -7.42 11.47 -7.84
C ARG A 255 -6.15 11.95 -8.50
N PHE A 256 -5.23 11.04 -8.72
CA PHE A 256 -4.14 11.28 -9.63
C PHE A 256 -4.62 11.07 -11.06
N CYS A 257 -4.30 12.00 -11.92
CA CYS A 257 -4.58 11.93 -13.35
C CYS A 257 -3.26 11.96 -14.10
N ASN A 258 -3.15 11.10 -15.10
CA ASN A 258 -2.17 11.29 -16.16
C ASN A 258 -2.90 11.84 -17.39
N ASP A 259 -2.18 12.48 -18.31
CA ASP A 259 -2.76 13.04 -19.53
C ASP A 259 -3.47 11.99 -20.38
N ASN A 260 -3.08 10.72 -20.27
CA ASN A 260 -3.71 9.60 -20.95
C ASN A 260 -5.06 9.20 -20.31
N SER A 261 -5.38 9.69 -19.11
CA SER A 261 -6.68 9.46 -18.47
C SER A 261 -7.84 10.15 -19.20
N LYS A 262 -7.54 11.02 -20.15
CA LYS A 262 -8.51 11.60 -21.10
C LYS A 262 -8.82 10.67 -22.28
N SER A 263 -8.26 9.47 -22.31
CA SER A 263 -8.56 8.49 -23.33
C SER A 263 -10.04 8.07 -23.27
N GLU A 264 -10.62 7.72 -24.41
CA GLU A 264 -11.99 7.22 -24.52
C GLU A 264 -12.28 6.00 -23.61
N TYR A 265 -11.27 5.27 -23.21
CA TYR A 265 -11.36 4.13 -22.28
C TYR A 265 -11.71 4.53 -20.84
N TYR A 266 -11.42 5.77 -20.42
CA TYR A 266 -11.82 6.29 -19.11
C TYR A 266 -12.67 7.58 -19.28
N PRO A 267 -13.66 7.61 -20.21
CA PRO A 267 -14.36 8.84 -20.58
C PRO A 267 -15.22 9.42 -19.45
N ARG A 268 -15.44 8.63 -18.41
CA ARG A 268 -16.20 9.00 -17.23
C ARG A 268 -15.27 9.11 -16.04
N GLY A 269 -14.15 9.78 -16.26
CA GLY A 269 -13.26 10.07 -15.16
C GLY A 269 -14.11 10.48 -13.97
N TYR A 270 -14.17 9.61 -12.97
CA TYR A 270 -14.91 9.87 -11.77
C TYR A 270 -14.33 11.13 -11.16
N ILE A 271 -15.08 12.21 -11.28
CA ILE A 271 -14.79 13.40 -10.50
C ILE A 271 -15.04 12.96 -9.07
N TYR A 272 -14.00 12.70 -8.34
CA TYR A 272 -14.06 12.12 -7.04
C TYR A 272 -14.64 13.13 -6.05
N GLY A 273 -15.97 13.14 -5.98
CA GLY A 273 -16.79 13.91 -5.07
C GLY A 273 -16.97 15.39 -5.45
N GLU A 274 -18.20 15.87 -5.44
CA GLU A 274 -18.47 17.31 -5.34
C GLU A 274 -17.85 17.84 -4.05
N GLY A 275 -17.12 18.95 -4.14
CA GLY A 275 -16.40 19.52 -3.02
C GLY A 275 -15.10 18.81 -2.65
N SER A 276 -14.60 17.91 -3.50
CA SER A 276 -13.26 17.33 -3.38
C SER A 276 -12.18 18.37 -3.69
N ASP A 277 -10.94 18.06 -3.34
CA ASP A 277 -9.78 18.86 -3.75
C ASP A 277 -9.52 18.80 -5.26
N GLY A 278 -10.37 18.12 -6.00
CA GLY A 278 -10.27 17.95 -7.43
C GLY A 278 -9.21 16.94 -7.85
N GLU A 279 -8.63 17.21 -9.00
CA GLU A 279 -7.53 16.41 -9.53
C GLU A 279 -6.24 16.74 -8.79
N PHE A 280 -5.50 15.71 -8.45
CA PHE A 280 -4.14 15.86 -8.01
C PHE A 280 -3.24 16.16 -9.23
N PRO A 281 -2.11 16.83 -9.04
CA PRO A 281 -1.24 17.16 -10.16
C PRO A 281 -0.74 15.87 -10.84
N ASP A 282 -0.63 15.96 -12.16
CA ASP A 282 0.12 14.98 -12.94
C ASP A 282 1.58 14.95 -12.49
N ASN A 283 2.31 13.93 -12.90
CA ASN A 283 3.73 13.78 -12.61
C ASN A 283 4.04 13.86 -11.12
N THR A 284 3.52 12.94 -10.37
CA THR A 284 3.81 12.84 -8.97
C THR A 284 5.12 12.13 -8.70
N ASN A 285 6.12 12.39 -9.53
CA ASN A 285 7.48 11.98 -9.22
C ASN A 285 7.99 12.85 -8.07
N PHE A 286 7.93 12.30 -6.85
CA PHE A 286 8.37 12.98 -5.64
C PHE A 286 9.78 12.62 -5.23
N PHE A 287 10.39 11.71 -5.95
CA PHE A 287 11.74 11.25 -5.73
C PHE A 287 12.67 11.87 -6.76
N ASP A 288 13.78 12.33 -6.30
CA ASP A 288 14.97 12.52 -7.13
C ASP A 288 15.62 11.14 -7.28
N ILE A 289 15.05 10.31 -8.17
CA ILE A 289 15.43 8.92 -8.28
C ILE A 289 16.64 8.81 -9.19
N SER A 290 17.76 8.57 -8.59
CA SER A 290 18.91 8.09 -9.31
C SER A 290 18.74 6.61 -9.60
N ASN A 291 18.44 6.27 -10.82
CA ASN A 291 18.75 5.03 -11.55
C ASN A 291 19.18 3.82 -10.73
N CYS A 292 18.34 3.20 -9.95
CA CYS A 292 18.79 2.00 -9.27
C CYS A 292 18.21 0.73 -9.84
N SER A 293 17.61 0.69 -11.02
CA SER A 293 17.29 -0.56 -11.68
C SER A 293 16.71 -0.38 -13.07
N GLU A 294 16.57 -1.48 -13.80
CA GLU A 294 15.78 -1.59 -15.03
C GLU A 294 14.30 -1.18 -14.82
N TYR A 295 13.85 -1.21 -13.59
CA TYR A 295 12.50 -0.84 -13.18
C TYR A 295 12.45 0.66 -12.94
N SER A 296 12.37 1.41 -14.01
CA SER A 296 12.22 2.85 -13.95
C SER A 296 11.02 3.22 -13.10
N PRO A 297 11.15 4.20 -12.21
CA PRO A 297 10.02 4.71 -11.48
C PRO A 297 8.96 5.24 -12.45
N PHE A 298 7.71 5.08 -12.08
CA PHE A 298 6.62 5.63 -12.86
C PHE A 298 6.65 7.15 -12.78
N ASP A 299 6.52 7.79 -13.92
CA ASP A 299 6.42 9.25 -14.02
C ASP A 299 5.04 9.75 -13.54
N THR A 300 4.05 8.87 -13.52
CA THR A 300 2.66 9.24 -13.24
C THR A 300 1.98 8.28 -12.29
N CYS A 301 1.04 8.78 -11.51
CA CYS A 301 0.13 7.99 -10.68
C CYS A 301 -1.30 8.05 -11.28
N ALA A 302 -2.07 6.99 -11.05
CA ALA A 302 -3.44 6.88 -11.56
C ALA A 302 -4.39 6.28 -10.52
N SER A 303 -4.25 6.67 -9.26
CA SER A 303 -5.08 6.20 -8.15
C SER A 303 -6.05 7.27 -7.67
N ALA A 304 -7.09 6.82 -6.96
CA ALA A 304 -7.93 7.68 -6.14
C ALA A 304 -7.40 7.67 -4.72
N GLN A 305 -7.50 8.81 -4.03
CA GLN A 305 -7.03 8.96 -2.67
C GLN A 305 -8.05 9.71 -1.81
N MET A 306 -8.30 9.20 -0.61
CA MET A 306 -9.04 9.91 0.42
C MET A 306 -8.18 10.03 1.67
N LEU A 307 -7.99 11.25 2.12
CA LEU A 307 -7.35 11.56 3.38
C LEU A 307 -8.42 11.89 4.41
N ILE A 308 -8.53 11.07 5.44
CA ILE A 308 -9.50 11.23 6.53
C ILE A 308 -8.76 11.68 7.79
N LYS A 309 -9.35 12.60 8.53
CA LYS A 309 -8.86 13.03 9.84
C LYS A 309 -9.99 12.94 10.86
N LYS A 310 -9.72 12.39 12.04
CA LYS A 310 -10.63 12.45 13.17
C LYS A 310 -10.52 13.83 13.84
N ARG A 311 -11.67 14.49 14.08
CA ARG A 311 -11.76 15.76 14.81
C ARG A 311 -11.65 15.56 16.31
#